data_54ddb7f09f0e81950b345c29badda403
#
_entry.id   54ddb7f09f0e81950b345c29badda403
#
_cell.length_a   1.000
_cell.length_b   1.000
_cell.length_c   1.000
_cell.angle_alpha   90.00
_cell.angle_beta   90.00
_cell.angle_gamma   90.00
#
_symmetry.space_group_name_H-M   'P 1'
#
loop_
_entity.id
_entity.type
_entity.pdbx_description
1 polymer ?
#
loop_
_entity_poly.entity_id
_entity_poly.type
_entity_poly.pdbx_seq_one_letter_code
_entity_poly.pdbx_strand_id
1 'polypeptide(L)'
;LPDSFGYSACLPQVMKLAGVPYFLTQKMSWNTVNKFPYHTFRWQSPDGSEVLAHMLPDETYNGPVTAERMKFGERNYQERKISNQAIMLFGIGDGGAGPGYEHIERMERFRNIEGEPEVIPSKAIDAFQKLDDGTVYPVHQGELYLEKHQGTYTTQSANKFYNRKCEFAPVSYTH
;
A
#
# COMPACT_ATOMS: atom_id res chain seq x y z
N LEU A 1 0.08 5.38 -2.64
CA LEU A 1 0.79 5.72 -1.38
C LEU A 1 1.20 4.44 -0.63
N PRO A 2 2.11 3.60 -1.17
CA PRO A 2 2.38 2.27 -0.61
C PRO A 2 3.10 2.29 0.74
N ASP A 3 3.77 3.38 1.09
CA ASP A 3 4.67 3.46 2.26
C ASP A 3 4.22 4.47 3.34
N SER A 4 2.98 4.95 3.31
CA SER A 4 2.47 5.84 4.36
C SER A 4 1.97 5.04 5.58
N PHE A 5 2.10 5.64 6.76
CA PHE A 5 1.91 4.97 8.06
C PHE A 5 0.53 5.28 8.66
N GLY A 6 -0.51 4.91 7.94
CA GLY A 6 -1.89 5.17 8.29
C GLY A 6 -2.51 6.32 7.48
N TYR A 7 -3.84 6.35 7.45
CA TYR A 7 -4.59 7.26 6.59
C TYR A 7 -5.89 7.72 7.26
N SER A 8 -6.15 9.02 7.16
CA SER A 8 -7.38 9.62 7.68
C SER A 8 -8.63 9.07 7.00
N ALA A 9 -9.70 8.92 7.76
CA ALA A 9 -11.02 8.55 7.26
C ALA A 9 -11.58 9.49 6.18
N CYS A 10 -11.10 10.73 6.12
CA CYS A 10 -11.54 11.71 5.12
C CYS A 10 -10.78 11.61 3.79
N LEU A 11 -9.76 10.74 3.67
CA LEU A 11 -8.97 10.65 2.45
C LEU A 11 -9.78 10.23 1.22
N PRO A 12 -10.71 9.27 1.26
CA PRO A 12 -11.55 8.95 0.10
C PRO A 12 -12.36 10.13 -0.43
N GLN A 13 -12.87 11.00 0.44
CA GLN A 13 -13.55 12.23 0.04
C GLN A 13 -12.63 13.14 -0.77
N VAL A 14 -11.42 13.39 -0.26
CA VAL A 14 -10.42 14.23 -0.95
C VAL A 14 -10.04 13.63 -2.30
N MET A 15 -9.83 12.31 -2.34
CA MET A 15 -9.52 11.59 -3.58
C MET A 15 -10.66 11.69 -4.59
N LYS A 16 -11.90 11.50 -4.14
CA LYS A 16 -13.10 11.63 -5.01
C LYS A 16 -13.22 13.02 -5.61
N LEU A 17 -13.02 14.07 -4.81
CA LEU A 17 -13.03 15.47 -5.27
C LEU A 17 -11.89 15.76 -6.27
N ALA A 18 -10.75 15.09 -6.10
CA ALA A 18 -9.61 15.20 -7.00
C ALA A 18 -9.71 14.30 -8.25
N GLY A 19 -10.79 13.54 -8.42
CA GLY A 19 -10.95 12.62 -9.55
C GLY A 19 -10.05 11.38 -9.49
N VAL A 20 -9.60 10.97 -8.29
CA VAL A 20 -8.73 9.81 -8.08
C VAL A 20 -9.57 8.64 -7.55
N PRO A 21 -9.96 7.66 -8.40
CA PRO A 21 -10.91 6.61 -8.03
C PRO A 21 -10.30 5.43 -7.28
N TYR A 22 -8.97 5.29 -7.29
CA TYR A 22 -8.27 4.11 -6.81
C TYR A 22 -7.21 4.44 -5.77
N PHE A 23 -7.07 3.56 -4.78
CA PHE A 23 -6.11 3.71 -3.70
C PHE A 23 -5.31 2.42 -3.49
N LEU A 24 -3.98 2.53 -3.41
CA LEU A 24 -3.09 1.40 -3.17
C LEU A 24 -2.16 1.71 -2.00
N THR A 25 -2.06 0.75 -1.07
CA THR A 25 -1.13 0.81 0.06
C THR A 25 -0.66 -0.58 0.48
N GLN A 26 0.35 -0.62 1.37
CA GLN A 26 0.90 -1.88 1.88
C GLN A 26 1.05 -1.89 3.41
N LYS A 27 1.29 -0.75 4.04
CA LYS A 27 1.73 -0.68 5.44
C LYS A 27 0.74 -1.23 6.48
N MET A 28 -0.53 -1.40 6.14
CA MET A 28 -1.51 -2.01 7.06
C MET A 28 -1.17 -3.47 7.41
N SER A 29 -0.37 -4.15 6.58
CA SER A 29 0.15 -5.49 6.88
C SER A 29 1.09 -5.53 8.10
N TRP A 30 1.64 -4.38 8.51
CA TRP A 30 2.51 -4.25 9.67
C TRP A 30 1.76 -4.25 11.00
N ASN A 31 0.44 -4.16 11.01
CA ASN A 31 -0.35 -4.30 12.21
C ASN A 31 -0.13 -5.69 12.82
N THR A 32 0.14 -5.73 14.12
CA THR A 32 0.48 -6.97 14.82
C THR A 32 -0.64 -7.48 15.71
N VAL A 33 -1.43 -6.60 16.28
CA VAL A 33 -2.55 -6.92 17.17
C VAL A 33 -3.86 -6.95 16.38
N ASN A 34 -4.19 -5.88 15.67
CA ASN A 34 -5.42 -5.76 14.91
C ASN A 34 -5.11 -5.88 13.40
N LYS A 35 -5.00 -7.12 12.92
CA LYS A 35 -4.80 -7.34 11.48
C LYS A 35 -5.96 -6.74 10.69
N PHE A 36 -5.63 -5.96 9.66
CA PHE A 36 -6.65 -5.42 8.79
C PHE A 36 -7.29 -6.55 7.96
N PRO A 37 -8.65 -6.64 7.91
CA PRO A 37 -9.32 -7.85 7.43
C PRO A 37 -9.44 -7.97 5.91
N TYR A 38 -9.10 -6.94 5.15
CA TYR A 38 -9.32 -6.90 3.69
C TYR A 38 -8.05 -6.57 2.92
N HIS A 39 -7.94 -7.10 1.71
CA HIS A 39 -6.95 -6.64 0.72
C HIS A 39 -7.62 -5.77 -0.35
N THR A 40 -8.77 -6.17 -0.89
CA THR A 40 -9.54 -5.35 -1.82
C THR A 40 -10.88 -4.97 -1.21
N PHE A 41 -11.16 -3.67 -1.13
CA PHE A 41 -12.37 -3.17 -0.46
C PHE A 41 -12.79 -1.80 -0.98
N ARG A 42 -14.05 -1.45 -0.79
CA ARG A 42 -14.54 -0.07 -0.95
C ARG A 42 -14.23 0.70 0.32
N TRP A 43 -13.35 1.67 0.22
CA TRP A 43 -13.02 2.54 1.35
C TRP A 43 -13.88 3.77 1.32
N GLN A 44 -14.68 3.96 2.38
CA GLN A 44 -15.71 4.99 2.46
C GLN A 44 -15.38 6.03 3.53
N SER A 45 -15.46 7.29 3.17
CA SER A 45 -15.41 8.45 4.07
C SER A 45 -16.72 8.66 4.82
N PRO A 46 -16.74 9.46 5.93
CA PRO A 46 -17.95 9.79 6.68
C PRO A 46 -19.05 10.46 5.86
N ASP A 47 -18.71 11.16 4.78
CA ASP A 47 -19.69 11.80 3.86
C ASP A 47 -20.27 10.81 2.82
N GLY A 48 -19.88 9.54 2.86
CA GLY A 48 -20.30 8.52 1.90
C GLY A 48 -19.47 8.44 0.63
N SER A 49 -18.50 9.33 0.42
CA SER A 49 -17.57 9.22 -0.70
C SER A 49 -16.74 7.97 -0.60
N GLU A 50 -16.58 7.23 -1.70
CA GLU A 50 -15.81 5.99 -1.70
C GLU A 50 -14.84 5.87 -2.87
N VAL A 51 -13.77 5.10 -2.65
CA VAL A 51 -12.79 4.69 -3.65
C VAL A 51 -12.55 3.19 -3.55
N LEU A 52 -12.13 2.55 -4.65
CA LEU A 52 -11.64 1.18 -4.58
C LEU A 52 -10.21 1.18 -4.03
N ALA A 53 -10.03 0.49 -2.91
CA ALA A 53 -8.74 0.35 -2.26
C ALA A 53 -8.19 -1.07 -2.41
N HIS A 54 -6.87 -1.18 -2.57
CA HIS A 54 -6.18 -2.45 -2.59
C HIS A 54 -4.93 -2.41 -1.70
N MET A 55 -4.80 -3.41 -0.84
CA MET A 55 -3.60 -3.70 -0.08
C MET A 55 -2.89 -4.89 -0.69
N LEU A 56 -1.57 -4.80 -0.78
CA LEU A 56 -0.75 -5.82 -1.41
C LEU A 56 -0.77 -7.12 -0.61
N PRO A 57 -1.31 -8.23 -1.16
CA PRO A 57 -1.42 -9.49 -0.41
C PRO A 57 -0.07 -10.14 -0.12
N ASP A 58 0.97 -9.77 -0.87
CA ASP A 58 2.34 -10.22 -0.63
C ASP A 58 3.08 -9.41 0.44
N GLU A 59 2.39 -8.43 1.07
CA GLU A 59 2.88 -7.62 2.20
C GLU A 59 4.19 -6.86 1.92
N THR A 60 4.46 -6.54 0.66
CA THR A 60 5.63 -5.76 0.26
C THR A 60 5.34 -4.90 -0.97
N TYR A 61 6.01 -3.74 -1.06
CA TYR A 61 6.07 -2.96 -2.30
C TYR A 61 7.38 -3.20 -3.09
N ASN A 62 8.24 -4.09 -2.58
CA ASN A 62 9.53 -4.49 -3.16
C ASN A 62 9.50 -5.96 -3.58
N GLY A 63 8.44 -6.39 -4.25
CA GLY A 63 8.23 -7.78 -4.63
C GLY A 63 9.37 -8.32 -5.49
N PRO A 64 10.02 -9.43 -5.08
CA PRO A 64 11.12 -10.03 -5.84
C PRO A 64 10.66 -10.89 -7.01
N VAL A 65 9.36 -11.03 -7.23
CA VAL A 65 8.73 -11.89 -8.26
C VAL A 65 9.24 -13.33 -8.16
N THR A 66 9.14 -13.94 -6.98
CA THR A 66 9.50 -15.34 -6.75
C THR A 66 8.26 -16.20 -6.52
N ALA A 67 8.32 -17.51 -6.85
CA ALA A 67 7.23 -18.46 -6.61
C ALA A 67 6.73 -18.43 -5.16
N GLU A 68 7.65 -18.35 -4.21
CA GLU A 68 7.33 -18.27 -2.79
C GLU A 68 6.43 -17.06 -2.47
N ARG A 69 6.81 -15.88 -2.96
CA ARG A 69 6.06 -14.64 -2.71
C ARG A 69 4.71 -14.63 -3.44
N MET A 70 4.66 -15.17 -4.65
CA MET A 70 3.44 -15.31 -5.43
C MET A 70 2.43 -16.22 -4.72
N LYS A 71 2.86 -17.41 -4.30
CA LYS A 71 2.04 -18.34 -3.53
C LYS A 71 1.65 -17.79 -2.15
N PHE A 72 2.53 -17.02 -1.52
CA PHE A 72 2.18 -16.34 -0.28
C PHE A 72 1.07 -15.33 -0.52
N GLY A 73 1.19 -14.46 -1.52
CA GLY A 73 0.18 -13.47 -1.87
C GLY A 73 -1.16 -14.12 -2.23
N GLU A 74 -1.17 -15.19 -3.03
CA GLU A 74 -2.38 -15.95 -3.38
C GLU A 74 -3.08 -16.50 -2.13
N ARG A 75 -2.33 -17.15 -1.23
CA ARG A 75 -2.89 -17.73 0.00
C ARG A 75 -3.38 -16.66 0.97
N ASN A 76 -2.67 -15.54 1.03
CA ASN A 76 -2.98 -14.44 1.96
C ASN A 76 -4.14 -13.58 1.49
N TYR A 77 -4.45 -13.56 0.18
CA TYR A 77 -5.50 -12.72 -0.38
C TYR A 77 -6.87 -13.06 0.23
N GLN A 78 -7.46 -12.11 0.95
CA GLN A 78 -8.69 -12.35 1.70
C GLN A 78 -9.91 -12.50 0.78
N GLU A 79 -9.96 -11.75 -0.30
CA GLU A 79 -11.08 -11.73 -1.26
C GLU A 79 -11.00 -12.83 -2.32
N ARG A 80 -10.15 -13.85 -2.17
CA ARG A 80 -9.96 -14.96 -3.15
C ARG A 80 -11.21 -15.77 -3.47
N LYS A 81 -12.27 -15.65 -2.65
CA LYS A 81 -13.56 -16.30 -2.92
C LYS A 81 -14.46 -15.51 -3.85
N ILE A 82 -14.21 -14.23 -4.03
CA ILE A 82 -15.02 -13.31 -4.82
C ILE A 82 -14.25 -12.66 -5.97
N SER A 83 -12.93 -12.69 -5.92
CA SER A 83 -12.05 -12.20 -6.99
C SER A 83 -10.86 -13.14 -7.16
N ASN A 84 -10.48 -13.40 -8.40
CA ASN A 84 -9.28 -14.16 -8.76
C ASN A 84 -8.10 -13.24 -9.12
N GLN A 85 -8.21 -11.96 -8.85
CA GLN A 85 -7.20 -10.97 -9.21
C GLN A 85 -6.69 -10.23 -7.99
N ALA A 86 -5.38 -9.97 -7.96
CA ALA A 86 -4.72 -9.14 -6.99
C ALA A 86 -3.59 -8.35 -7.64
N ILE A 87 -3.19 -7.24 -7.03
CA ILE A 87 -2.07 -6.44 -7.50
C ILE A 87 -0.86 -6.75 -6.63
N MET A 88 0.29 -6.91 -7.25
CA MET A 88 1.60 -6.98 -6.59
C MET A 88 2.51 -5.90 -7.17
N LEU A 89 3.22 -5.19 -6.32
CA LEU A 89 4.28 -4.28 -6.75
C LEU A 89 5.62 -5.00 -6.75
N PHE A 90 6.44 -4.74 -7.75
CA PHE A 90 7.74 -5.37 -7.89
C PHE A 90 8.83 -4.35 -8.16
N GLY A 91 10.04 -4.70 -7.78
CA GLY A 91 11.21 -3.85 -7.96
C GLY A 91 11.99 -3.61 -6.67
N ILE A 92 12.77 -2.54 -6.65
CA ILE A 92 13.65 -2.17 -5.55
C ILE A 92 13.15 -0.84 -4.94
N GLY A 93 12.59 -0.91 -3.73
CA GLY A 93 12.21 0.26 -2.95
C GLY A 93 13.33 0.73 -2.03
N ASP A 94 13.08 1.85 -1.33
CA ASP A 94 14.00 2.51 -0.40
C ASP A 94 15.34 2.96 -0.99
N GLY A 95 15.75 2.41 -2.12
CA GLY A 95 16.97 2.77 -2.83
C GLY A 95 16.74 3.61 -4.09
N GLY A 96 15.48 3.89 -4.44
CA GLY A 96 15.11 4.71 -5.60
C GLY A 96 15.42 4.05 -6.95
N ALA A 97 15.63 2.74 -7.00
CA ALA A 97 15.87 1.99 -8.22
C ALA A 97 14.58 1.32 -8.72
N GLY A 98 14.45 1.21 -10.04
CA GLY A 98 13.40 0.42 -10.68
C GLY A 98 13.67 -1.08 -10.63
N PRO A 99 12.80 -1.90 -11.27
CA PRO A 99 13.02 -3.33 -11.36
C PRO A 99 14.31 -3.66 -12.13
N GLY A 100 15.09 -4.56 -11.59
CA GLY A 100 16.27 -5.09 -12.27
C GLY A 100 15.93 -6.19 -13.28
N TYR A 101 16.93 -6.64 -14.03
CA TYR A 101 16.80 -7.70 -15.03
C TYR A 101 16.13 -8.97 -14.48
N GLU A 102 16.49 -9.37 -13.26
CA GLU A 102 15.91 -10.56 -12.61
C GLU A 102 14.40 -10.46 -12.39
N HIS A 103 13.88 -9.29 -12.06
CA HIS A 103 12.44 -9.09 -11.90
C HIS A 103 11.71 -9.30 -13.22
N ILE A 104 12.25 -8.73 -14.30
CA ILE A 104 11.66 -8.83 -15.64
C ILE A 104 11.68 -10.26 -16.14
N GLU A 105 12.82 -10.95 -16.01
CA GLU A 105 12.97 -12.33 -16.44
C GLU A 105 12.05 -13.29 -15.67
N ARG A 106 11.96 -13.13 -14.34
CA ARG A 106 11.06 -13.94 -13.51
C ARG A 106 9.59 -13.69 -13.91
N MET A 107 9.21 -12.44 -14.09
CA MET A 107 7.86 -12.07 -14.51
C MET A 107 7.47 -12.72 -15.85
N GLU A 108 8.36 -12.72 -16.83
CA GLU A 108 8.14 -13.40 -18.13
C GLU A 108 7.97 -14.91 -17.95
N ARG A 109 8.73 -15.54 -17.07
CA ARG A 109 8.62 -16.97 -16.77
C ARG A 109 7.30 -17.33 -16.08
N PHE A 110 6.76 -16.43 -15.23
CA PHE A 110 5.51 -16.64 -14.51
C PHE A 110 4.25 -16.36 -15.33
N ARG A 111 4.36 -16.01 -16.61
CA ARG A 111 3.17 -15.78 -17.45
C ARG A 111 2.29 -17.02 -17.62
N ASN A 112 2.87 -18.21 -17.59
CA ASN A 112 2.12 -19.45 -17.79
C ASN A 112 2.89 -20.65 -17.20
N ILE A 113 2.94 -20.73 -15.88
CA ILE A 113 3.51 -21.89 -15.18
C ILE A 113 2.38 -22.66 -14.51
N GLU A 114 2.27 -23.95 -14.79
CA GLU A 114 1.28 -24.82 -14.17
C GLU A 114 1.46 -24.85 -12.64
N GLY A 115 0.36 -24.62 -11.90
CA GLY A 115 0.36 -24.61 -10.45
C GLY A 115 0.87 -23.32 -9.80
N GLU A 116 1.15 -22.27 -10.58
CA GLU A 116 1.50 -20.93 -10.10
C GLU A 116 0.44 -19.91 -10.54
N PRO A 117 0.27 -18.81 -9.80
CA PRO A 117 -0.56 -17.70 -10.26
C PRO A 117 -0.02 -17.12 -11.57
N GLU A 118 -0.92 -16.84 -12.51
CA GLU A 118 -0.56 -16.16 -13.75
C GLU A 118 -0.13 -14.71 -13.46
N VAL A 119 1.00 -14.29 -14.01
CA VAL A 119 1.52 -12.94 -13.85
C VAL A 119 1.32 -12.13 -15.11
N ILE A 120 0.57 -11.03 -14.99
CA ILE A 120 0.30 -10.12 -16.10
C ILE A 120 0.92 -8.75 -15.76
N PRO A 121 2.02 -8.36 -16.43
CA PRO A 121 2.56 -7.01 -16.30
C PRO A 121 1.53 -5.97 -16.69
N SER A 122 1.28 -5.01 -15.80
CA SER A 122 0.23 -4.01 -16.03
C SER A 122 0.65 -2.64 -15.51
N LYS A 123 0.07 -1.58 -16.07
CA LYS A 123 0.04 -0.29 -15.41
C LYS A 123 -0.91 -0.35 -14.20
N ALA A 124 -0.67 0.45 -13.18
CA ALA A 124 -1.51 0.46 -11.99
C ALA A 124 -2.99 0.72 -12.33
N ILE A 125 -3.26 1.64 -13.25
CA ILE A 125 -4.63 1.95 -13.66
C ILE A 125 -5.35 0.75 -14.31
N ASP A 126 -4.66 0.02 -15.19
CA ASP A 126 -5.23 -1.12 -15.90
C ASP A 126 -5.50 -2.29 -14.93
N ALA A 127 -4.61 -2.48 -13.95
CA ALA A 127 -4.79 -3.47 -12.91
C ALA A 127 -6.01 -3.15 -12.01
N PHE A 128 -6.19 -1.89 -11.62
CA PHE A 128 -7.37 -1.47 -10.86
C PHE A 128 -8.66 -1.58 -11.67
N GLN A 129 -8.65 -1.27 -12.96
CA GLN A 129 -9.82 -1.44 -13.83
C GLN A 129 -10.25 -2.91 -13.92
N LYS A 130 -9.31 -3.85 -13.87
CA LYS A 130 -9.63 -5.28 -13.81
C LYS A 130 -10.22 -5.70 -12.46
N LEU A 131 -9.77 -5.09 -11.34
CA LEU A 131 -10.40 -5.31 -10.03
C LEU A 131 -11.79 -4.67 -9.96
N ASP A 132 -12.00 -3.54 -10.63
CA ASP A 132 -13.26 -2.79 -10.65
C ASP A 132 -14.21 -3.26 -11.77
N ASP A 133 -14.34 -4.56 -11.91
CA ASP A 133 -15.12 -5.24 -12.96
C ASP A 133 -16.62 -5.43 -12.63
N GLY A 134 -17.10 -4.79 -11.56
CA GLY A 134 -18.43 -4.96 -11.01
C GLY A 134 -18.49 -5.93 -9.83
N THR A 135 -17.37 -6.49 -9.41
CA THR A 135 -17.29 -7.32 -8.20
C THR A 135 -17.69 -6.51 -6.96
N VAL A 136 -18.54 -7.10 -6.13
CA VAL A 136 -19.00 -6.50 -4.88
C VAL A 136 -17.99 -6.80 -3.77
N TYR A 137 -17.13 -5.84 -3.50
CA TYR A 137 -16.14 -5.90 -2.42
C TYR A 137 -16.72 -5.46 -1.07
N PRO A 138 -16.14 -5.90 0.06
CA PRO A 138 -16.51 -5.39 1.37
C PRO A 138 -16.29 -3.87 1.47
N VAL A 139 -17.06 -3.21 2.33
CA VAL A 139 -16.92 -1.79 2.62
C VAL A 139 -16.20 -1.60 3.95
N HIS A 140 -15.14 -0.81 3.95
CA HIS A 140 -14.51 -0.30 5.16
C HIS A 140 -14.82 1.17 5.33
N GLN A 141 -15.38 1.54 6.48
CA GLN A 141 -15.67 2.93 6.83
C GLN A 141 -14.79 3.36 8.00
N GLY A 142 -14.09 4.47 7.84
CA GLY A 142 -13.19 4.98 8.86
C GLY A 142 -11.74 5.12 8.39
N GLU A 143 -10.85 5.34 9.35
CA GLU A 143 -9.42 5.46 9.09
C GLU A 143 -8.76 4.10 8.80
N LEU A 144 -7.66 4.12 8.06
CA LEU A 144 -6.76 2.99 7.96
C LEU A 144 -5.66 3.19 9.02
N TYR A 145 -5.85 2.55 10.17
CA TYR A 145 -5.01 2.73 11.34
C TYR A 145 -3.80 1.80 11.32
N LEU A 146 -2.60 2.39 11.38
CA LEU A 146 -1.36 1.63 11.57
C LEU A 146 -0.94 1.69 13.04
N GLU A 147 -0.70 0.52 13.65
CA GLU A 147 -0.33 0.40 15.08
C GLU A 147 1.11 0.85 15.39
N LYS A 148 1.92 1.10 14.37
CA LYS A 148 3.34 1.50 14.50
C LYS A 148 3.55 2.94 14.10
N HIS A 149 4.60 3.56 14.65
CA HIS A 149 5.05 4.92 14.33
C HIS A 149 4.02 6.03 14.65
N GLN A 150 3.07 5.74 15.54
CA GLN A 150 2.05 6.71 15.97
C GLN A 150 2.68 7.85 16.75
N GLY A 151 2.44 9.08 16.29
CA GLY A 151 2.85 10.29 16.99
C GLY A 151 4.35 10.52 17.11
N THR A 152 5.18 9.77 16.43
CA THR A 152 6.63 9.75 16.62
C THR A 152 7.28 11.09 16.31
N TYR A 153 6.96 11.72 15.18
CA TYR A 153 7.65 12.94 14.74
C TYR A 153 6.79 14.19 14.79
N THR A 154 5.49 14.07 14.92
CA THR A 154 4.56 15.19 14.81
C THR A 154 3.98 15.64 16.13
N THR A 155 3.82 14.75 17.11
CA THR A 155 3.21 15.04 18.41
C THR A 155 4.21 15.35 19.50
N GLN A 156 5.49 14.98 19.36
CA GLN A 156 6.54 15.27 20.34
C GLN A 156 7.12 16.66 20.09
N SER A 157 6.43 17.69 20.56
CA SER A 157 6.81 19.09 20.36
C SER A 157 8.17 19.44 20.99
N ALA A 158 8.55 18.79 22.09
CA ALA A 158 9.84 18.99 22.75
C ALA A 158 11.01 18.66 21.82
N ASN A 159 10.96 17.56 21.08
CA ASN A 159 12.02 17.19 20.15
C ASN A 159 12.20 18.25 19.06
N LYS A 160 11.10 18.76 18.49
CA LYS A 160 11.16 19.83 17.49
C LYS A 160 11.73 21.13 18.06
N PHE A 161 11.31 21.47 19.26
CA PHE A 161 11.78 22.68 19.95
C PHE A 161 13.28 22.61 20.22
N TYR A 162 13.79 21.50 20.76
CA TYR A 162 15.21 21.35 21.03
C TYR A 162 16.03 21.21 19.75
N ASN A 163 15.55 20.54 18.72
CA ASN A 163 16.21 20.51 17.42
C ASN A 163 16.40 21.93 16.88
N ARG A 164 15.34 22.74 16.93
CA ARG A 164 15.42 24.14 16.48
C ARG A 164 16.40 24.98 17.32
N LYS A 165 16.43 24.76 18.65
CA LYS A 165 17.44 25.41 19.53
C LYS A 165 18.85 24.98 19.14
N CYS A 166 19.10 23.72 18.84
CA CYS A 166 20.41 23.24 18.42
C CYS A 166 20.84 23.86 17.08
N GLU A 167 19.92 24.10 16.16
CA GLU A 167 20.23 24.80 14.92
C GLU A 167 20.67 26.26 15.14
N PHE A 168 20.08 26.95 16.12
CA PHE A 168 20.42 28.32 16.41
C PHE A 168 21.68 28.48 17.32
N ALA A 169 22.00 27.48 18.12
CA ALA A 169 23.12 27.54 19.04
C ALA A 169 24.49 27.79 18.36
N PRO A 170 24.85 27.12 17.23
CA PRO A 170 26.09 27.39 16.51
C PRO A 170 26.18 28.81 15.98
N VAL A 171 25.07 29.39 15.55
CA VAL A 171 25.02 30.76 15.00
C VAL A 171 25.38 31.82 16.06
N SER A 172 24.99 31.59 17.31
CA SER A 172 25.30 32.50 18.41
C SER A 172 26.76 32.41 18.89
N TYR A 173 27.50 31.34 18.57
CA TYR A 173 28.91 31.18 18.91
C TYR A 173 29.86 31.67 17.81
N THR A 174 29.35 31.95 16.61
CA THR A 174 30.15 32.43 15.47
C THR A 174 30.10 33.94 15.28
N HIS A 175 29.40 34.66 16.13
CA HIS A 175 29.30 36.11 16.23
C HIS A 175 29.65 36.54 17.66
#